data_07ba015da1a58390b6908c99b390aaf8
#
_entry.id   07ba015da1a58390b6908c99b390aaf8
#
_cell.length_a   1.000
_cell.length_b   1.000
_cell.length_c   1.000
_cell.angle_alpha   90.00
_cell.angle_beta   90.00
_cell.angle_gamma   90.00
#
_symmetry.space_group_name_H-M   'P 1'
#
loop_
_entity.id
_entity.type
_entity.pdbx_description
1 polymer ?
#
loop_
_entity_poly.entity_id
_entity_poly.type
_entity_poly.pdbx_seq_one_letter_code
_entity_poly.pdbx_strand_id
1 'polypeptide(L)'
;MPQLLIQFPIRKEKKDTWASLLKSELGLPYTKTMNGFISAEHGFSESDVGTVVWHLWEKWRNKEDYENYMLKPPRAKDSKFMNTVIECLDGETSETWIELI
;
A
#
# COMPACT_ATOMS: atom_id res chain seq x y z
N MET A 1 -6.92 6.40 -17.46
CA MET A 1 -5.81 5.79 -16.71
C MET A 1 -6.32 4.94 -15.57
N PRO A 2 -5.75 3.76 -15.36
CA PRO A 2 -6.22 2.91 -14.28
C PRO A 2 -5.83 3.46 -12.91
N GLN A 3 -6.74 3.33 -11.97
CA GLN A 3 -6.51 3.71 -10.59
C GLN A 3 -6.69 2.48 -9.71
N LEU A 4 -5.86 2.36 -8.70
CA LEU A 4 -5.87 1.23 -7.79
C LEU A 4 -6.23 1.71 -6.38
N LEU A 5 -7.28 1.14 -5.82
CA LEU A 5 -7.63 1.35 -4.43
C LEU A 5 -7.25 0.10 -3.64
N ILE A 6 -6.38 0.26 -2.66
CA ILE A 6 -5.99 -0.82 -1.77
C ILE A 6 -6.40 -0.45 -0.34
N GLN A 7 -7.01 -1.39 0.37
CA GLN A 7 -7.38 -1.20 1.77
C GLN A 7 -6.64 -2.24 2.60
N PHE A 8 -5.93 -1.76 3.62
CA PHE A 8 -5.12 -2.58 4.50
C PHE A 8 -5.71 -2.52 5.90
N PRO A 9 -6.25 -3.63 6.43
CA PRO A 9 -6.64 -3.66 7.84
C PRO A 9 -5.36 -3.69 8.68
N ILE A 10 -5.22 -2.71 9.58
CA ILE A 10 -4.02 -2.53 10.37
C ILE A 10 -4.30 -2.85 11.84
N ARG A 11 -3.42 -3.60 12.48
CA ARG A 11 -3.48 -3.81 13.92
C ARG A 11 -3.38 -2.46 14.60
N LYS A 12 -4.30 -2.19 15.52
CA LYS A 12 -4.39 -0.87 16.18
C LYS A 12 -3.06 -0.48 16.83
N GLU A 13 -2.40 -1.41 17.51
CA GLU A 13 -1.11 -1.18 18.16
C GLU A 13 0.05 -1.01 17.17
N LYS A 14 -0.17 -1.29 15.90
CA LYS A 14 0.85 -1.17 14.84
C LYS A 14 0.66 0.07 13.96
N LYS A 15 -0.30 0.91 14.28
CA LYS A 15 -0.58 2.11 13.48
C LYS A 15 0.64 3.01 13.29
N ASP A 16 1.36 3.29 14.38
CA ASP A 16 2.56 4.12 14.33
C ASP A 16 3.69 3.44 13.58
N THR A 17 3.85 2.13 13.76
CA THR A 17 4.83 1.34 13.00
C THR A 17 4.53 1.42 11.51
N TRP A 18 3.27 1.27 11.14
CA TRP A 18 2.83 1.39 9.75
C TRP A 18 3.17 2.76 9.17
N ALA A 19 2.85 3.82 9.89
CA ALA A 19 3.15 5.20 9.46
C ALA A 19 4.66 5.38 9.22
N SER A 20 5.49 4.82 10.10
CA SER A 20 6.96 4.87 9.94
C SER A 20 7.42 4.10 8.71
N LEU A 21 6.83 2.93 8.45
CA LEU A 21 7.15 2.15 7.25
C LEU A 21 6.84 2.92 5.97
N LEU A 22 5.71 3.62 5.93
CA LEU A 22 5.31 4.39 4.75
C LEU A 22 6.33 5.48 4.42
N LYS A 23 6.93 6.08 5.43
CA LYS A 23 7.89 7.18 5.29
C LYS A 23 9.31 6.69 5.05
N SER A 24 9.58 5.40 5.28
CA SER A 24 10.92 4.83 5.10
C SER A 24 11.30 4.76 3.63
N GLU A 25 12.59 4.59 3.36
CA GLU A 25 13.15 4.52 2.01
C GLU A 25 12.43 3.51 1.13
N LEU A 26 12.07 2.36 1.68
CA LEU A 26 11.41 1.28 0.94
C LEU A 26 9.89 1.39 0.94
N GLY A 27 9.33 2.38 1.63
CA GLY A 27 7.90 2.66 1.64
C GLY A 27 7.46 3.45 0.40
N LEU A 28 6.64 4.49 0.62
CA LEU A 28 6.16 5.33 -0.48
C LEU A 28 7.27 6.03 -1.26
N PRO A 29 8.38 6.51 -0.62
CA PRO A 29 9.47 7.06 -1.42
C PRO A 29 9.98 6.13 -2.50
N TYR A 30 10.09 4.83 -2.20
CA TYR A 30 10.46 3.83 -3.19
C TYR A 30 9.40 3.70 -4.29
N THR A 31 8.13 3.60 -3.90
CA THR A 31 7.02 3.48 -4.84
C THR A 31 7.02 4.64 -5.85
N LYS A 32 7.29 5.84 -5.37
CA LYS A 32 7.28 7.06 -6.21
C LYS A 32 8.37 7.07 -7.28
N THR A 33 9.40 6.25 -7.15
CA THR A 33 10.46 6.15 -8.16
C THR A 33 10.16 5.15 -9.25
N MET A 34 9.04 4.42 -9.14
CA MET A 34 8.72 3.36 -10.08
C MET A 34 8.28 3.91 -11.43
N ASN A 35 8.69 3.19 -12.47
CA ASN A 35 8.28 3.50 -13.83
C ASN A 35 6.76 3.35 -13.95
N GLY A 36 6.10 4.38 -14.47
CA GLY A 36 4.65 4.38 -14.64
C GLY A 36 3.83 4.80 -13.43
N PHE A 37 4.47 5.02 -12.28
CA PHE A 37 3.78 5.60 -11.12
C PHE A 37 3.45 7.06 -11.40
N ILE A 38 2.22 7.47 -11.11
CA ILE A 38 1.76 8.85 -11.34
C ILE A 38 1.54 9.58 -10.02
N SER A 39 0.69 9.03 -9.14
CA SER A 39 0.38 9.68 -7.87
C SER A 39 -0.20 8.70 -6.86
N ALA A 40 -0.15 9.09 -5.59
CA ALA A 40 -0.80 8.35 -4.52
C ALA A 40 -1.40 9.32 -3.51
N GLU A 41 -2.59 8.98 -3.05
CA GLU A 41 -3.22 9.63 -1.92
C GLU A 41 -3.55 8.53 -0.92
N HIS A 42 -3.43 8.81 0.38
CA HIS A 42 -3.66 7.79 1.38
C HIS A 42 -4.05 8.39 2.72
N GLY A 43 -4.65 7.55 3.56
CA GLY A 43 -5.02 7.96 4.90
C GLY A 43 -5.62 6.81 5.69
N PHE A 44 -5.74 7.01 6.99
CA PHE A 44 -6.37 6.05 7.89
C PHE A 44 -7.83 6.38 8.11
N SER A 45 -8.64 5.33 8.29
CA SER A 45 -9.95 5.45 8.91
C SER A 45 -9.96 4.61 10.18
N GLU A 46 -10.77 5.02 11.17
CA GLU A 46 -10.93 4.27 12.39
C GLU A 46 -12.41 4.23 12.72
N SER A 47 -12.95 3.02 12.91
CA SER A 47 -14.37 2.83 13.21
C SER A 47 -14.65 3.04 14.71
N ASP A 48 -15.92 3.15 15.08
CA ASP A 48 -16.36 3.28 16.47
C ASP A 48 -15.90 2.12 17.35
N VAL A 49 -15.68 0.95 16.76
CA VAL A 49 -15.19 -0.23 17.47
C VAL A 49 -13.67 -0.37 17.43
N GLY A 50 -12.97 0.65 16.91
CA GLY A 50 -11.52 0.68 16.90
C GLY A 50 -10.85 -0.07 15.76
N THR A 51 -11.59 -0.41 14.70
CA THR A 51 -11.02 -1.02 13.50
C THR A 51 -10.25 0.04 12.71
N VAL A 52 -8.97 -0.20 12.47
CA VAL A 52 -8.11 0.71 11.73
C VAL A 52 -7.89 0.17 10.32
N VAL A 53 -8.12 1.02 9.33
CA VAL A 53 -7.86 0.67 7.92
C VAL A 53 -7.01 1.78 7.30
N TRP A 54 -5.95 1.38 6.61
CA TRP A 54 -5.18 2.32 5.79
C TRP A 54 -5.65 2.18 4.35
N HIS A 55 -6.06 3.30 3.78
CA HIS A 55 -6.57 3.38 2.41
C HIS A 55 -5.49 3.99 1.54
N LEU A 56 -5.17 3.32 0.43
CA LEU A 56 -4.19 3.79 -0.53
C LEU A 56 -4.86 3.89 -1.89
N TRP A 57 -4.86 5.08 -2.45
CA TRP A 57 -5.38 5.32 -3.79
C TRP A 57 -4.21 5.70 -4.68
N GLU A 58 -3.88 4.82 -5.64
CA GLU A 58 -2.75 5.02 -6.55
C GLU A 58 -3.22 5.18 -7.99
N LYS A 59 -2.55 6.08 -8.70
CA LYS A 59 -2.74 6.24 -10.13
C LYS A 59 -1.48 5.74 -10.83
N TRP A 60 -1.67 4.84 -11.79
CA TRP A 60 -0.59 4.24 -12.56
C TRP A 60 -0.84 4.45 -14.06
N ARG A 61 0.23 4.51 -14.85
CA ARG A 61 0.12 4.62 -16.31
C ARG A 61 -0.65 3.43 -16.88
N ASN A 62 -0.38 2.22 -16.37
CA ASN A 62 -1.11 1.00 -16.72
C ASN A 62 -0.92 -0.06 -15.63
N LYS A 63 -1.69 -1.13 -15.69
CA LYS A 63 -1.61 -2.23 -14.71
C LYS A 63 -0.27 -2.94 -14.76
N GLU A 64 0.31 -3.11 -15.94
CA GLU A 64 1.57 -3.82 -16.12
C GLU A 64 2.69 -3.14 -15.33
N ASP A 65 2.73 -1.81 -15.30
CA ASP A 65 3.73 -1.08 -14.53
C ASP A 65 3.61 -1.38 -13.03
N TYR A 66 2.40 -1.46 -12.52
CA TYR A 66 2.16 -1.87 -11.13
C TYR A 66 2.61 -3.30 -10.88
N GLU A 67 2.27 -4.22 -11.78
CA GLU A 67 2.65 -5.63 -11.65
C GLU A 67 4.18 -5.77 -11.64
N ASN A 68 4.88 -5.05 -12.52
CA ASN A 68 6.33 -5.03 -12.55
C ASN A 68 6.93 -4.49 -11.26
N TYR A 69 6.33 -3.44 -10.70
CA TYR A 69 6.71 -2.90 -9.40
C TYR A 69 6.59 -3.96 -8.29
N MET A 70 5.51 -4.70 -8.28
CA MET A 70 5.28 -5.72 -7.25
C MET A 70 6.21 -6.94 -7.37
N LEU A 71 6.90 -7.09 -8.51
CA LEU A 71 7.91 -8.14 -8.69
C LEU A 71 9.30 -7.71 -8.22
N LYS A 72 9.50 -6.45 -7.89
CA LYS A 72 10.79 -5.94 -7.42
C LYS A 72 11.13 -6.52 -6.03
N PRO A 73 12.45 -6.73 -5.74
CA PRO A 73 12.86 -7.36 -4.49
C PRO A 73 12.22 -6.79 -3.20
N PRO A 74 12.10 -5.46 -3.00
CA PRO A 74 11.48 -4.94 -1.78
C PRO A 74 10.00 -5.31 -1.64
N ARG A 75 9.33 -5.70 -2.71
CA ARG A 75 7.91 -6.10 -2.70
C ARG A 75 7.73 -7.61 -2.78
N ALA A 76 8.82 -8.38 -2.85
CA ALA A 76 8.76 -9.83 -2.86
C ALA A 76 8.25 -10.36 -1.53
N LYS A 77 7.52 -11.48 -1.57
CA LYS A 77 6.86 -12.08 -0.41
C LYS A 77 7.78 -12.32 0.79
N ASP A 78 9.05 -12.63 0.54
CA ASP A 78 10.02 -12.99 1.56
C ASP A 78 10.97 -11.85 1.92
N SER A 79 10.75 -10.65 1.40
CA SER A 79 11.59 -9.51 1.75
C SER A 79 11.39 -9.10 3.20
N LYS A 80 12.42 -8.53 3.81
CA LYS A 80 12.33 -8.01 5.17
C LYS A 80 11.24 -6.93 5.30
N PHE A 81 11.16 -6.06 4.31
CA PHE A 81 10.16 -5.00 4.29
C PHE A 81 8.75 -5.60 4.30
N MET A 82 8.48 -6.56 3.41
CA MET A 82 7.16 -7.18 3.34
C MET A 82 6.83 -8.01 4.57
N ASN A 83 7.81 -8.63 5.22
CA ASN A 83 7.60 -9.32 6.47
C ASN A 83 7.09 -8.35 7.55
N THR A 84 7.68 -7.15 7.62
CA THR A 84 7.23 -6.12 8.56
C THR A 84 5.83 -5.61 8.20
N VAL A 85 5.55 -5.46 6.90
CA VAL A 85 4.20 -5.11 6.42
C VAL A 85 3.18 -6.13 6.93
N ILE A 86 3.46 -7.41 6.73
CA ILE A 86 2.55 -8.49 7.13
C ILE A 86 2.31 -8.50 8.64
N GLU A 87 3.34 -8.23 9.43
CA GLU A 87 3.21 -8.15 10.91
C GLU A 87 2.25 -7.06 11.37
N CYS A 88 2.08 -6.02 10.57
CA CYS A 88 1.17 -4.91 10.90
C CYS A 88 -0.29 -5.21 10.52
N LEU A 89 -0.53 -6.21 9.70
CA LEU A 89 -1.87 -6.47 9.16
C LEU A 89 -2.77 -7.22 10.15
N ASP A 90 -4.04 -6.84 10.16
CA ASP A 90 -5.08 -7.47 10.96
C ASP A 90 -6.13 -8.15 10.07
N GLY A 91 -5.67 -8.78 9.02
CA GLY A 91 -6.53 -9.47 8.07
C GLY A 91 -6.07 -9.29 6.63
N GLU A 92 -6.90 -9.71 5.71
CA GLU A 92 -6.59 -9.65 4.29
C GLU A 92 -6.72 -8.22 3.74
N THR A 93 -5.79 -7.86 2.84
CA THR A 93 -5.90 -6.61 2.09
C THR A 93 -6.89 -6.80 0.96
N SER A 94 -7.51 -5.70 0.51
CA SER A 94 -8.36 -5.72 -0.67
C SER A 94 -7.78 -4.79 -1.72
N GLU A 95 -7.82 -5.22 -2.99
CA GLU A 95 -7.39 -4.43 -4.12
C GLU A 95 -8.54 -4.28 -5.10
N THR A 96 -8.79 -3.05 -5.54
CA THR A 96 -9.83 -2.78 -6.52
C THR A 96 -9.26 -1.86 -7.59
N TRP A 97 -9.28 -2.32 -8.84
CA TRP A 97 -8.93 -1.48 -9.98
C TRP A 97 -10.16 -0.71 -10.43
N ILE A 98 -9.98 0.59 -10.60
CA ILE A 98 -11.07 1.49 -10.98
C ILE A 98 -10.73 2.12 -12.32
N GLU A 99 -11.64 2.00 -13.26
CA GLU A 99 -11.52 2.63 -14.57
C GLU A 99 -12.35 3.91 -14.55
N LEU A 100 -11.69 5.04 -14.77
CA LEU A 100 -12.38 6.32 -14.81
C LEU A 100 -13.04 6.51 -16.17
N ILE A 101 -14.26 6.97 -16.16
CA ILE A 101 -15.02 7.31 -17.37
C ILE A 101 -14.86 8.78 -17.74
#